data_bc4332cf6e7ca36edaac15e86d0771c4
#
_entry.id   bc4332cf6e7ca36edaac15e86d0771c4
#
_cell.length_a   1.000
_cell.length_b   1.000
_cell.length_c   1.000
_cell.angle_alpha   90.00
_cell.angle_beta   90.00
_cell.angle_gamma   90.00
#
_symmetry.space_group_name_H-M   'P 1'
#
loop_
_entity.id
_entity.type
_entity.pdbx_description
1 polymer ?
#
loop_
_entity_poly.entity_id
_entity_poly.type
_entity_poly.pdbx_seq_one_letter_code
_entity_poly.pdbx_strand_id
1 'polypeptide(L)'
;MTVEFCKYLSQKTGHEYRLPTEAEWEYACRAGTTTPFHFGETMTSDLANYDGRYLYGSEPKGIYREKTNSVGTFQVANAFGLFDMHGNVWEWCLDHWHENYDNAPNNGDEWLDSSENQTRIMRGGSLLNDPSMCRSSSRFHQKASETFKHVGFRIVFSL
;
A
#
# COMPACT_ATOMS: atom_id res chain seq x y z
N MET A 1 -2.01 -16.20 6.10
CA MET A 1 -2.11 -15.47 7.38
C MET A 1 -3.02 -14.24 7.26
N THR A 2 -2.80 -13.29 6.36
CA THR A 2 -3.63 -12.07 6.19
C THR A 2 -5.08 -12.38 5.81
N VAL A 3 -5.29 -13.25 4.81
CA VAL A 3 -6.63 -13.68 4.40
C VAL A 3 -7.35 -14.41 5.53
N GLU A 4 -6.65 -15.22 6.31
CA GLU A 4 -7.24 -15.92 7.47
C GLU A 4 -7.65 -14.93 8.58
N PHE A 5 -6.90 -13.85 8.76
CA PHE A 5 -7.29 -12.76 9.67
C PHE A 5 -8.60 -12.10 9.21
N CYS A 6 -8.73 -11.80 7.92
CA CYS A 6 -9.96 -11.22 7.35
C CYS A 6 -11.15 -12.18 7.56
N LYS A 7 -11.00 -13.46 7.27
CA LYS A 7 -12.04 -14.49 7.53
C LYS A 7 -12.44 -14.55 9.00
N TYR A 8 -11.46 -14.58 9.90
CA TYR A 8 -11.73 -14.57 11.34
C TYR A 8 -12.52 -13.33 11.75
N LEU A 9 -12.12 -12.15 11.26
CA LEU A 9 -12.80 -10.90 11.59
C LEU A 9 -14.23 -10.89 11.03
N SER A 10 -14.44 -11.39 9.82
CA SER A 10 -15.76 -11.52 9.20
C SER A 10 -16.67 -12.42 10.02
N GLN A 11 -16.20 -13.58 10.45
CA GLN A 11 -16.96 -14.49 11.31
C GLN A 11 -17.32 -13.86 12.66
N LYS A 12 -16.39 -13.08 13.23
CA LYS A 12 -16.56 -12.45 14.54
C LYS A 12 -17.56 -11.30 14.54
N THR A 13 -17.62 -10.54 13.46
CA THR A 13 -18.40 -9.28 13.39
C THR A 13 -19.66 -9.37 12.57
N GLY A 14 -19.79 -10.38 11.71
CA GLY A 14 -20.90 -10.53 10.77
C GLY A 14 -20.79 -9.64 9.51
N HIS A 15 -19.67 -8.91 9.34
CA HIS A 15 -19.37 -8.11 8.15
C HIS A 15 -18.36 -8.84 7.27
N GLU A 16 -18.36 -8.57 5.97
CA GLU A 16 -17.36 -9.14 5.06
C GLU A 16 -16.10 -8.28 5.03
N TYR A 17 -15.00 -8.83 5.54
CA TYR A 17 -13.67 -8.19 5.50
C TYR A 17 -12.74 -8.91 4.53
N ARG A 18 -11.99 -8.13 3.77
CA ARG A 18 -10.98 -8.64 2.83
C ARG A 18 -9.81 -7.65 2.69
N LEU A 19 -8.78 -8.07 1.99
CA LEU A 19 -7.77 -7.12 1.49
C LEU A 19 -8.39 -6.26 0.38
N PRO A 20 -7.87 -5.06 0.14
CA PRO A 20 -8.24 -4.29 -1.05
C PRO A 20 -7.72 -4.99 -2.32
N THR A 21 -8.40 -4.77 -3.43
CA THR A 21 -7.79 -4.99 -4.74
C THR A 21 -6.69 -3.93 -4.98
N GLU A 22 -5.81 -4.15 -5.95
CA GLU A 22 -4.80 -3.16 -6.32
C GLU A 22 -5.44 -1.84 -6.75
N ALA A 23 -6.51 -1.91 -7.54
CA ALA A 23 -7.26 -0.76 -8.00
C ALA A 23 -7.91 0.02 -6.84
N GLU A 24 -8.53 -0.68 -5.90
CA GLU A 24 -9.11 -0.07 -4.69
C GLU A 24 -8.03 0.61 -3.83
N TRP A 25 -6.88 -0.05 -3.67
CA TRP A 25 -5.77 0.50 -2.90
C TRP A 25 -5.27 1.82 -3.51
N GLU A 26 -5.01 1.85 -4.84
CA GLU A 26 -4.53 3.06 -5.50
C GLU A 26 -5.59 4.18 -5.51
N TYR A 27 -6.86 3.84 -5.76
CA TYR A 27 -7.97 4.79 -5.65
C TYR A 27 -8.03 5.42 -4.24
N ALA A 28 -7.96 4.59 -3.22
CA ALA A 28 -7.98 5.02 -1.83
C ALA A 28 -6.74 5.85 -1.45
N CYS A 29 -5.56 5.47 -1.96
CA CYS A 29 -4.31 6.19 -1.75
C CYS A 29 -4.38 7.59 -2.36
N ARG A 30 -4.82 7.69 -3.61
CA ARG A 30 -4.94 8.97 -4.32
C ARG A 30 -5.99 9.89 -3.73
N ALA A 31 -7.11 9.36 -3.30
CA ALA A 31 -8.23 10.13 -2.74
C ALA A 31 -8.56 11.38 -3.59
N GLY A 32 -8.58 11.21 -4.93
CA GLY A 32 -8.87 12.26 -5.91
C GLY A 32 -7.65 13.02 -6.46
N THR A 33 -6.43 12.77 -5.97
CA THR A 33 -5.21 13.42 -6.51
C THR A 33 -4.65 12.68 -7.72
N THR A 34 -3.92 13.41 -8.57
CA THR A 34 -3.17 12.87 -9.73
C THR A 34 -1.65 12.97 -9.54
N THR A 35 -1.22 13.61 -8.47
CA THR A 35 0.19 13.78 -8.07
C THR A 35 0.84 12.46 -7.67
N PRO A 36 2.18 12.38 -7.61
CA PRO A 36 2.88 11.18 -7.15
C PRO A 36 2.45 10.71 -5.76
N PHE A 37 2.17 11.63 -4.86
CA PHE A 37 1.70 11.40 -3.49
C PHE A 37 0.38 12.12 -3.24
N HIS A 38 -0.43 11.64 -2.31
CA HIS A 38 -1.70 12.30 -2.00
C HIS A 38 -1.53 13.73 -1.44
N PHE A 39 -0.37 14.04 -0.88
CA PHE A 39 -0.03 15.36 -0.35
C PHE A 39 0.74 16.24 -1.35
N GLY A 40 0.98 15.80 -2.60
CA GLY A 40 1.55 16.62 -3.68
C GLY A 40 2.66 15.95 -4.49
N GLU A 41 3.53 16.81 -5.05
CA GLU A 41 4.57 16.41 -6.01
C GLU A 41 5.81 15.81 -5.33
N THR A 42 6.03 16.09 -4.05
CA THR A 42 7.24 15.70 -3.31
C THR A 42 6.89 14.99 -2.01
N MET A 43 7.89 14.35 -1.39
CA MET A 43 7.73 13.67 -0.11
C MET A 43 8.91 14.01 0.82
N THR A 44 8.59 14.38 2.05
CA THR A 44 9.57 14.64 3.11
C THR A 44 9.39 13.69 4.27
N SER A 45 10.42 13.52 5.09
CA SER A 45 10.39 12.64 6.26
C SER A 45 9.43 13.10 7.37
N ASP A 46 8.87 14.30 7.26
CA ASP A 46 7.84 14.80 8.18
C ASP A 46 6.42 14.39 7.76
N LEU A 47 6.27 13.90 6.53
CA LEU A 47 4.99 13.45 5.97
C LEU A 47 4.83 11.93 5.99
N ALA A 48 5.96 11.18 5.95
CA ALA A 48 5.94 9.73 5.82
C ALA A 48 7.21 9.08 6.37
N ASN A 49 7.14 7.76 6.60
CA ASN A 49 8.26 6.94 7.04
C ASN A 49 8.87 6.16 5.87
N TYR A 50 9.99 6.64 5.37
CA TYR A 50 10.75 6.05 4.27
C TYR A 50 12.25 6.23 4.50
N ASP A 51 13.11 5.78 3.60
CA ASP A 51 14.55 6.07 3.69
C ASP A 51 14.83 7.51 3.24
N GLY A 52 14.76 8.43 4.18
CA GLY A 52 14.93 9.87 3.96
C GLY A 52 16.36 10.28 3.54
N ARG A 53 17.30 9.35 3.43
CA ARG A 53 18.65 9.62 2.86
C ARG A 53 18.59 9.82 1.35
N TYR A 54 17.50 9.38 0.69
CA TYR A 54 17.24 9.57 -0.74
C TYR A 54 16.29 10.74 -0.97
N LEU A 55 16.49 11.43 -2.08
CA LEU A 55 15.72 12.60 -2.48
C LEU A 55 14.59 12.23 -3.43
N TYR A 56 13.52 13.01 -3.39
CA TYR A 56 12.51 13.04 -4.45
C TYR A 56 12.31 14.49 -4.91
N GLY A 57 12.66 14.73 -6.18
CA GLY A 57 12.63 16.11 -6.71
C GLY A 57 13.69 17.00 -6.05
N SER A 58 13.28 18.18 -5.63
CA SER A 58 14.15 19.22 -5.04
C SER A 58 14.15 19.25 -3.50
N GLU A 59 13.45 18.31 -2.85
CA GLU A 59 13.37 18.29 -1.39
C GLU A 59 14.72 17.93 -0.74
N PRO A 60 15.01 18.46 0.42
CA PRO A 60 16.24 18.10 1.15
C PRO A 60 16.16 16.65 1.67
N LYS A 61 17.34 16.09 1.94
CA LYS A 61 17.42 14.81 2.64
C LYS A 61 16.77 14.92 4.02
N GLY A 62 16.06 13.86 4.39
CA GLY A 62 15.36 13.76 5.63
C GLY A 62 15.91 12.66 6.55
N ILE A 63 15.07 12.19 7.45
CA ILE A 63 15.43 11.20 8.47
C ILE A 63 15.16 9.79 7.95
N TYR A 64 16.12 8.89 8.12
CA TYR A 64 15.91 7.45 8.01
C TYR A 64 15.72 6.86 9.40
N ARG A 65 14.51 6.40 9.73
CA ARG A 65 14.13 5.98 11.08
C ARG A 65 14.47 4.53 11.42
N GLU A 66 14.77 3.72 10.40
CA GLU A 66 15.16 2.30 10.52
C GLU A 66 14.14 1.38 11.22
N LYS A 67 12.97 1.89 11.55
CA LYS A 67 11.89 1.16 12.22
C LYS A 67 10.51 1.66 11.76
N THR A 68 9.51 0.81 11.90
CA THR A 68 8.12 1.19 11.65
C THR A 68 7.64 2.19 12.71
N ASN A 69 6.72 3.04 12.31
CA ASN A 69 6.00 3.93 13.20
C ASN A 69 4.61 3.39 13.51
N SER A 70 4.04 3.82 14.63
CA SER A 70 2.62 3.62 14.88
C SER A 70 1.78 4.31 13.80
N VAL A 71 0.64 3.72 13.47
CA VAL A 71 -0.29 4.28 12.46
C VAL A 71 -0.67 5.72 12.87
N GLY A 72 -0.70 6.61 11.88
CA GLY A 72 -1.08 8.01 12.07
C GLY A 72 -0.05 8.88 12.79
N THR A 73 1.19 8.40 12.98
CA THR A 73 2.24 9.18 13.67
C THR A 73 2.43 10.57 13.08
N PHE A 74 2.32 10.73 11.77
CA PHE A 74 2.54 12.00 11.08
C PHE A 74 1.31 12.92 11.06
N GLN A 75 0.14 12.44 11.48
CA GLN A 75 -1.13 13.19 11.46
C GLN A 75 -1.51 13.72 10.07
N VAL A 76 -1.01 13.08 9.01
CA VAL A 76 -1.26 13.43 7.60
C VAL A 76 -2.18 12.37 6.98
N ALA A 77 -3.48 12.65 7.01
CA ALA A 77 -4.47 11.83 6.33
C ALA A 77 -4.71 12.36 4.91
N ASN A 78 -5.06 11.46 3.98
CA ASN A 78 -5.56 11.89 2.67
C ASN A 78 -7.02 12.39 2.77
N ALA A 79 -7.61 12.81 1.63
CA ALA A 79 -8.98 13.35 1.60
C ALA A 79 -10.07 12.32 2.01
N PHE A 80 -9.75 11.03 2.03
CA PHE A 80 -10.63 9.98 2.53
C PHE A 80 -10.39 9.64 4.01
N GLY A 81 -9.51 10.38 4.70
CA GLY A 81 -9.18 10.17 6.10
C GLY A 81 -8.21 9.00 6.35
N LEU A 82 -7.52 8.49 5.33
CA LEU A 82 -6.59 7.38 5.43
C LEU A 82 -5.17 7.87 5.72
N PHE A 83 -4.53 7.22 6.69
CA PHE A 83 -3.15 7.48 7.11
C PHE A 83 -2.17 6.49 6.50
N ASP A 84 -0.90 6.90 6.44
CA ASP A 84 0.26 6.07 6.11
C ASP A 84 0.15 5.34 4.74
N MET A 85 -0.49 6.00 3.77
CA MET A 85 -0.61 5.46 2.40
C MET A 85 0.72 5.46 1.63
N HIS A 86 1.75 6.13 2.15
CA HIS A 86 3.08 6.24 1.56
C HIS A 86 4.16 5.88 2.58
N GLY A 87 4.89 4.81 2.36
CA GLY A 87 5.95 4.33 3.24
C GLY A 87 5.44 3.52 4.44
N ASN A 88 6.23 3.45 5.48
CA ASN A 88 6.08 2.65 6.69
C ASN A 88 6.20 1.16 6.41
N VAL A 89 5.17 0.53 5.83
CA VAL A 89 5.20 -0.88 5.39
C VAL A 89 4.54 -1.04 4.03
N TRP A 90 5.05 -1.95 3.20
CA TRP A 90 4.32 -2.42 2.03
C TRP A 90 3.01 -3.07 2.47
N GLU A 91 1.97 -2.91 1.68
CA GLU A 91 0.64 -3.44 1.99
C GLU A 91 0.17 -4.43 0.93
N TRP A 92 -0.20 -5.64 1.38
CA TRP A 92 -0.73 -6.68 0.52
C TRP A 92 -2.07 -6.29 -0.12
N CYS A 93 -2.19 -6.58 -1.43
CA CYS A 93 -3.45 -6.55 -2.17
C CYS A 93 -3.92 -7.99 -2.51
N LEU A 94 -5.17 -8.12 -2.95
CA LEU A 94 -5.75 -9.40 -3.38
C LEU A 94 -5.15 -9.91 -4.69
N ASP A 95 -4.74 -8.99 -5.57
CA ASP A 95 -4.35 -9.27 -6.95
C ASP A 95 -3.09 -10.12 -7.05
N HIS A 96 -3.04 -10.96 -8.06
CA HIS A 96 -1.80 -11.56 -8.53
C HIS A 96 -0.92 -10.51 -9.21
N TRP A 97 0.39 -10.77 -9.26
CA TRP A 97 1.30 -9.91 -9.98
C TRP A 97 1.16 -10.10 -11.51
N HIS A 98 0.97 -8.98 -12.21
CA HIS A 98 1.05 -8.87 -13.66
C HIS A 98 2.00 -7.74 -14.02
N GLU A 99 2.85 -7.92 -15.04
CA GLU A 99 3.87 -6.93 -15.39
C GLU A 99 3.31 -5.61 -15.92
N ASN A 100 2.14 -5.67 -16.54
CA ASN A 100 1.43 -4.51 -17.09
C ASN A 100 -0.07 -4.64 -16.80
N TYR A 101 -0.87 -3.71 -17.29
CA TYR A 101 -2.32 -3.71 -17.11
C TYR A 101 -3.10 -4.19 -18.35
N ASP A 102 -2.43 -4.87 -19.30
CA ASP A 102 -3.10 -5.45 -20.46
C ASP A 102 -4.11 -6.51 -20.02
N ASN A 103 -5.37 -6.31 -20.38
CA ASN A 103 -6.51 -7.13 -19.96
C ASN A 103 -6.86 -7.07 -18.46
N ALA A 104 -6.39 -6.06 -17.74
CA ALA A 104 -6.81 -5.84 -16.35
C ALA A 104 -8.34 -5.62 -16.26
N PRO A 105 -9.01 -6.08 -15.20
CA PRO A 105 -10.40 -5.74 -14.93
C PRO A 105 -10.58 -4.21 -14.91
N ASN A 106 -11.66 -3.71 -15.50
CA ASN A 106 -11.96 -2.28 -15.57
C ASN A 106 -13.03 -1.83 -14.58
N ASN A 107 -13.48 -2.74 -13.74
CA ASN A 107 -14.56 -2.56 -12.76
C ASN A 107 -14.06 -2.56 -11.31
N GLY A 108 -12.75 -2.70 -11.11
CA GLY A 108 -12.12 -2.72 -9.77
C GLY A 108 -12.10 -4.09 -9.10
N ASP A 109 -12.56 -5.14 -9.76
CA ASP A 109 -12.47 -6.51 -9.26
C ASP A 109 -11.01 -6.97 -9.14
N GLU A 110 -10.77 -7.97 -8.31
CA GLU A 110 -9.45 -8.57 -8.17
C GLU A 110 -8.98 -9.24 -9.47
N TRP A 111 -7.75 -9.05 -9.81
CA TRP A 111 -7.11 -9.64 -10.99
C TRP A 111 -6.33 -10.89 -10.61
N LEU A 112 -6.97 -12.04 -10.78
CA LEU A 112 -6.41 -13.34 -10.43
C LEU A 112 -6.10 -14.16 -11.67
N ASP A 113 -4.91 -14.78 -11.70
CA ASP A 113 -4.58 -15.80 -12.69
C ASP A 113 -5.25 -17.14 -12.37
N SER A 114 -5.54 -17.91 -13.41
CA SER A 114 -5.94 -19.32 -13.29
C SER A 114 -4.77 -20.25 -12.90
N SER A 115 -3.54 -19.74 -12.93
CA SER A 115 -2.33 -20.47 -12.56
C SER A 115 -2.12 -20.50 -11.04
N GLU A 116 -1.30 -21.44 -10.57
CA GLU A 116 -0.83 -21.48 -9.17
C GLU A 116 0.15 -20.33 -8.85
N ASN A 117 -0.02 -19.16 -9.50
CA ASN A 117 0.80 -17.99 -9.24
C ASN A 117 0.58 -17.51 -7.81
N GLN A 118 1.58 -17.72 -6.97
CA GLN A 118 1.55 -17.32 -5.56
C GLN A 118 2.13 -15.93 -5.32
N THR A 119 2.50 -15.22 -6.39
CA THR A 119 3.05 -13.88 -6.30
C THR A 119 1.92 -12.87 -6.24
N ARG A 120 1.91 -12.07 -5.17
CA ARG A 120 0.87 -11.08 -4.90
C ARG A 120 1.45 -9.67 -4.97
N ILE A 121 0.58 -8.73 -5.31
CA ILE A 121 0.92 -7.32 -5.35
C ILE A 121 1.01 -6.75 -3.94
N MET A 122 1.95 -5.82 -3.79
CA MET A 122 2.08 -4.94 -2.63
C MET A 122 2.16 -3.49 -3.10
N ARG A 123 1.63 -2.59 -2.30
CA ARG A 123 1.53 -1.16 -2.59
C ARG A 123 2.06 -0.31 -1.42
N GLY A 124 2.37 0.96 -1.69
CA GLY A 124 2.66 1.98 -0.70
C GLY A 124 4.14 2.22 -0.39
N GLY A 125 5.02 1.28 -0.69
CA GLY A 125 6.42 1.37 -0.23
C GLY A 125 6.58 1.07 1.25
N SER A 126 7.80 1.16 1.75
CA SER A 126 8.10 0.93 3.15
C SER A 126 9.19 1.86 3.68
N LEU A 127 9.44 1.78 4.96
CA LEU A 127 10.52 2.51 5.64
C LEU A 127 11.92 2.26 5.04
N LEU A 128 12.11 1.15 4.32
CA LEU A 128 13.39 0.77 3.71
C LEU A 128 13.56 1.30 2.28
N ASN A 129 12.54 1.88 1.70
CA ASN A 129 12.52 2.30 0.31
C ASN A 129 12.85 3.78 0.16
N ASP A 130 13.47 4.13 -0.97
CA ASP A 130 13.52 5.52 -1.42
C ASP A 130 12.11 6.04 -1.76
N PRO A 131 11.91 7.36 -1.80
CA PRO A 131 10.58 7.93 -1.98
C PRO A 131 9.95 7.60 -3.33
N SER A 132 10.71 7.26 -4.37
CA SER A 132 10.13 6.88 -5.67
C SER A 132 9.30 5.60 -5.59
N MET A 133 9.67 4.69 -4.69
CA MET A 133 8.93 3.46 -4.43
C MET A 133 7.68 3.66 -3.56
N CYS A 134 7.54 4.84 -2.94
CA CYS A 134 6.39 5.17 -2.10
C CYS A 134 5.30 5.94 -2.85
N ARG A 135 5.41 6.18 -4.17
CA ARG A 135 4.38 6.87 -4.96
C ARG A 135 3.07 6.07 -4.99
N SER A 136 1.95 6.76 -5.17
CA SER A 136 0.63 6.12 -5.35
C SER A 136 0.62 5.04 -6.44
N SER A 137 1.38 5.25 -7.53
CA SER A 137 1.45 4.33 -8.67
C SER A 137 2.51 3.23 -8.53
N SER A 138 3.34 3.25 -7.48
CA SER A 138 4.41 2.26 -7.32
C SER A 138 3.84 0.90 -6.98
N ARG A 139 4.37 -0.12 -7.65
CA ARG A 139 3.97 -1.51 -7.52
C ARG A 139 5.18 -2.34 -7.09
N PHE A 140 4.95 -3.32 -6.25
CA PHE A 140 5.93 -4.33 -5.91
C PHE A 140 5.22 -5.67 -5.71
N HIS A 141 5.97 -6.74 -5.64
CA HIS A 141 5.39 -8.07 -5.49
C HIS A 141 6.29 -9.00 -4.70
N GLN A 142 5.68 -9.99 -4.07
CA GLN A 142 6.38 -11.08 -3.38
C GLN A 142 5.51 -12.34 -3.37
N LYS A 143 6.13 -13.48 -3.07
CA LYS A 143 5.39 -14.71 -2.83
C LYS A 143 4.53 -14.57 -1.57
N ALA A 144 3.26 -14.94 -1.66
CA ALA A 144 2.31 -14.83 -0.55
C ALA A 144 2.72 -15.63 0.72
N SER A 145 3.61 -16.61 0.58
CA SER A 145 4.15 -17.41 1.68
C SER A 145 5.27 -16.72 2.46
N GLU A 146 5.86 -15.67 1.91
CA GLU A 146 6.98 -14.96 2.53
C GLU A 146 6.50 -13.93 3.55
N THR A 147 7.31 -13.70 4.56
CA THR A 147 7.01 -12.77 5.66
C THR A 147 8.20 -11.83 5.88
N PHE A 148 7.92 -10.54 5.93
CA PHE A 148 8.92 -9.50 6.12
C PHE A 148 8.49 -8.51 7.21
N LYS A 149 9.47 -7.94 7.93
CA LYS A 149 9.20 -6.96 9.01
C LYS A 149 8.66 -5.61 8.49
N HIS A 150 8.81 -5.35 7.20
CA HIS A 150 8.38 -4.12 6.53
C HIS A 150 7.20 -4.36 5.56
N VAL A 151 6.47 -5.45 5.77
CA VAL A 151 5.26 -5.78 5.01
C VAL A 151 4.10 -5.99 5.97
N GLY A 152 3.00 -5.34 5.70
CA GLY A 152 1.75 -5.39 6.44
C GLY A 152 0.55 -5.48 5.52
N PHE A 153 -0.57 -5.01 5.97
CA PHE A 153 -1.81 -4.98 5.19
C PHE A 153 -2.81 -4.00 5.80
N ARG A 154 -3.72 -3.52 4.98
CA ARG A 154 -4.98 -2.88 5.41
C ARG A 154 -6.15 -3.72 4.98
N ILE A 155 -7.29 -3.51 5.60
CA ILE A 155 -8.53 -4.23 5.30
C ILE A 155 -9.58 -3.27 4.77
N VAL A 156 -10.45 -3.79 3.93
CA VAL A 156 -11.71 -3.16 3.52
C VAL A 156 -12.87 -4.02 3.99
N PHE A 157 -14.02 -3.39 4.20
CA PHE A 157 -15.27 -4.11 4.44
C PHE A 157 -16.40 -3.43 3.66
N SER A 158 -17.34 -4.23 3.23
CA SER A 158 -18.57 -3.74 2.58
C SER A 158 -19.67 -3.53 3.64
N LEU A 159 -20.35 -2.39 3.52
CA LEU A 159 -21.54 -2.07 4.33
C LEU A 159 -22.76 -2.83 3.86
#